data_eb9145b7e015f8e242f9be63ff4b2d11
#
_entry.id   eb9145b7e015f8e242f9be63ff4b2d11
#
_cell.length_a   1.000
_cell.length_b   1.000
_cell.length_c   1.000
_cell.angle_alpha   90.00
_cell.angle_beta   90.00
_cell.angle_gamma   90.00
#
_symmetry.space_group_name_H-M   'P 1'
#
loop_
_entity.id
_entity.type
_entity.pdbx_description
1 polymer ?
#
loop_
_entity_poly.entity_id
_entity_poly.type
_entity_poly.pdbx_seq_one_letter_code
_entity_poly.pdbx_strand_id
1 'polypeptide(L)'
;MTLINFALFDLVGKVLSPRIRDLGKITMVRDGTPAETGRLYPHAGPLLSARWNEDLVAGCWGDLLRMAGSLKYGQATASLIVGKWSASSRQNTLAAALKEWGTLRRTIHAAKYLSDPAYRRKIARQLNKGESLHALRRDLHYAQQGTIGKPLLADQTEQAWCLTVLTNSVITWVTEYYQLAVQELRATGRDVPDELLAHISPAHSENINFFGVITVDVEAELAKLDQAGWRPLRPAAPALGMLL
;
A
#
# COMPACT_ATOMS: atom_id res chain seq x y z
N MET A 1 7.69 7.92 7.99
CA MET A 1 7.70 6.53 8.47
C MET A 1 8.80 6.40 9.50
N THR A 2 8.49 5.89 10.68
CA THR A 2 9.41 5.88 11.82
C THR A 2 10.37 4.69 11.77
N LEU A 3 11.55 4.83 12.35
CA LEU A 3 12.53 3.75 12.49
C LEU A 3 11.94 2.54 13.24
N ILE A 4 11.10 2.81 14.22
CA ILE A 4 10.41 1.79 15.02
C ILE A 4 9.61 0.83 14.11
N ASN A 5 8.96 1.32 13.05
CA ASN A 5 8.20 0.47 12.15
C ASN A 5 9.10 -0.52 11.39
N PHE A 6 10.28 -0.10 10.94
CA PHE A 6 11.23 -1.03 10.32
C PHE A 6 11.64 -2.15 11.26
N ALA A 7 11.91 -1.82 12.53
CA ALA A 7 12.26 -2.80 13.54
C ALA A 7 11.10 -3.76 13.85
N LEU A 8 9.91 -3.25 14.10
CA LEU A 8 8.75 -4.06 14.46
C LEU A 8 8.36 -5.03 13.35
N PHE A 9 8.33 -4.58 12.09
CA PHE A 9 8.02 -5.45 10.96
C PHE A 9 9.03 -6.59 10.85
N ASP A 10 10.32 -6.28 10.97
CA ASP A 10 11.37 -7.29 10.90
C ASP A 10 11.28 -8.31 12.04
N LEU A 11 11.12 -7.83 13.28
CA LEU A 11 11.03 -8.69 14.47
C LEU A 11 9.80 -9.66 14.43
N VAL A 12 8.72 -9.28 13.75
CA VAL A 12 7.58 -10.19 13.53
C VAL A 12 7.68 -11.00 12.23
N GLY A 13 8.85 -10.99 11.58
CA GLY A 13 9.13 -11.78 10.38
C GLY A 13 8.51 -11.21 9.10
N LYS A 14 8.27 -9.89 9.05
CA LYS A 14 7.74 -9.19 7.87
C LYS A 14 8.76 -8.20 7.32
N VAL A 15 8.73 -7.99 6.01
CA VAL A 15 9.59 -7.01 5.34
C VAL A 15 8.82 -5.74 5.07
N LEU A 16 9.28 -4.63 5.64
CA LEU A 16 8.75 -3.30 5.35
C LEU A 16 9.50 -2.68 4.17
N SER A 17 8.80 -2.41 3.09
CA SER A 17 9.37 -1.94 1.83
C SER A 17 8.73 -0.66 1.32
N PRO A 18 8.86 0.47 2.02
CA PRO A 18 8.26 1.73 1.60
C PRO A 18 8.99 2.35 0.41
N ARG A 19 8.30 3.16 -0.38
CA ARG A 19 8.95 4.07 -1.33
C ARG A 19 9.82 5.08 -0.57
N ILE A 20 11.03 5.27 -1.03
CA ILE A 20 11.93 6.31 -0.52
C ILE A 20 11.69 7.56 -1.37
N ARG A 21 11.14 8.61 -0.73
CA ARG A 21 10.86 9.89 -1.40
C ARG A 21 12.11 10.76 -1.55
N ASP A 22 12.94 10.77 -0.49
CA ASP A 22 14.10 11.65 -0.40
C ASP A 22 15.27 10.87 0.23
N LEU A 23 16.17 10.42 -0.63
CA LEU A 23 17.35 9.66 -0.22
C LEU A 23 18.34 10.51 0.59
N GLY A 24 18.40 11.81 0.32
CA GLY A 24 19.31 12.72 1.02
C GLY A 24 18.99 12.90 2.51
N LYS A 25 17.77 12.56 2.93
CA LYS A 25 17.35 12.60 4.33
C LYS A 25 17.54 11.29 5.09
N ILE A 26 18.08 10.26 4.41
CA ILE A 26 18.31 8.96 5.04
C ILE A 26 19.76 8.86 5.51
N THR A 27 19.96 8.86 6.81
CA THR A 27 21.23 8.44 7.39
C THR A 27 21.34 6.93 7.30
N MET A 28 22.32 6.44 6.55
CA MET A 28 22.66 5.03 6.47
C MET A 28 23.77 4.71 7.44
N VAL A 29 23.68 3.56 8.07
CA VAL A 29 24.63 3.14 9.09
C VAL A 29 25.59 2.08 8.55
N ARG A 30 26.80 2.10 9.06
CA ARG A 30 27.85 1.09 8.84
C ARG A 30 28.05 0.24 10.08
N ASP A 31 28.59 -0.92 9.84
CA ASP A 31 29.30 -1.70 10.83
C ASP A 31 30.81 -1.39 10.74
N GLY A 32 31.51 -1.40 11.88
CA GLY A 32 32.94 -1.13 11.90
C GLY A 32 33.35 0.34 11.68
N THR A 33 34.62 0.52 11.32
CA THR A 33 35.25 1.83 11.11
C THR A 33 34.99 2.40 9.71
N PRO A 34 35.11 3.74 9.51
CA PRO A 34 35.01 4.34 8.18
C PRO A 34 36.05 3.79 7.19
N ALA A 35 37.28 3.50 7.67
CA ALA A 35 38.33 2.98 6.81
C ALA A 35 38.05 1.56 6.31
N GLU A 36 37.59 0.68 7.19
CA GLU A 36 37.17 -0.68 6.83
C GLU A 36 35.98 -0.65 5.86
N THR A 37 34.97 0.18 6.16
CA THR A 37 33.81 0.35 5.30
C THR A 37 34.18 0.86 3.91
N GLY A 38 35.08 1.85 3.82
CA GLY A 38 35.56 2.38 2.54
C GLY A 38 36.35 1.35 1.74
N ARG A 39 37.11 0.46 2.41
CA ARG A 39 37.85 -0.64 1.77
C ARG A 39 36.90 -1.72 1.24
N LEU A 40 35.90 -2.10 2.03
CA LEU A 40 34.92 -3.15 1.65
C LEU A 40 33.92 -2.65 0.61
N TYR A 41 33.51 -1.38 0.70
CA TYR A 41 32.50 -0.79 -0.15
C TYR A 41 32.96 0.56 -0.74
N PRO A 42 33.88 0.56 -1.72
CA PRO A 42 34.50 1.78 -2.23
C PRO A 42 33.50 2.82 -2.74
N HIS A 43 32.42 2.34 -3.37
CA HIS A 43 31.38 3.21 -3.94
C HIS A 43 30.25 3.54 -2.97
N ALA A 44 29.90 2.64 -2.07
CA ALA A 44 28.80 2.82 -1.12
C ALA A 44 29.26 3.36 0.24
N GLY A 45 30.54 3.22 0.58
CA GLY A 45 31.11 3.65 1.86
C GLY A 45 30.77 5.09 2.24
N PRO A 46 30.88 6.08 1.33
CA PRO A 46 30.52 7.46 1.62
C PRO A 46 29.06 7.67 2.04
N LEU A 47 28.15 6.79 1.64
CA LEU A 47 26.73 6.85 2.01
C LEU A 47 26.47 6.30 3.42
N LEU A 48 27.37 5.47 3.94
CA LEU A 48 27.29 4.83 5.25
C LEU A 48 27.91 5.74 6.33
N SER A 49 27.28 6.87 6.58
CA SER A 49 27.86 8.01 7.32
C SER A 49 27.88 7.82 8.84
N ALA A 50 27.00 7.01 9.42
CA ALA A 50 26.91 6.78 10.86
C ALA A 50 27.24 5.33 11.22
N ARG A 51 27.60 5.08 12.48
CA ARG A 51 27.77 3.74 13.03
C ARG A 51 26.51 3.34 13.80
N TRP A 52 26.03 2.11 13.65
CA TRP A 52 24.97 1.58 14.50
C TRP A 52 25.54 1.04 15.82
N ASN A 53 24.70 1.05 16.85
CA ASN A 53 25.10 0.61 18.18
C ASN A 53 24.70 -0.85 18.39
N GLU A 54 25.61 -1.77 18.02
CA GLU A 54 25.40 -3.21 18.15
C GLU A 54 25.26 -3.64 19.60
N ASP A 55 26.10 -3.14 20.50
CA ASP A 55 26.12 -3.51 21.91
C ASP A 55 24.79 -3.19 22.59
N LEU A 56 24.19 -2.06 22.26
CA LEU A 56 22.87 -1.67 22.75
C LEU A 56 21.78 -2.64 22.29
N VAL A 57 21.80 -3.04 21.03
CA VAL A 57 20.83 -3.98 20.48
C VAL A 57 21.03 -5.36 21.07
N ALA A 58 22.26 -5.85 21.15
CA ALA A 58 22.61 -7.15 21.74
C ALA A 58 22.16 -7.23 23.22
N GLY A 59 22.46 -6.19 24.01
CA GLY A 59 22.06 -6.12 25.41
C GLY A 59 20.55 -6.12 25.65
N CYS A 60 19.77 -5.62 24.68
CA CYS A 60 18.30 -5.58 24.75
C CYS A 60 17.60 -6.70 23.95
N TRP A 61 18.35 -7.61 23.32
CA TRP A 61 17.80 -8.55 22.34
C TRP A 61 16.69 -9.43 22.89
N GLY A 62 16.86 -9.97 24.11
CA GLY A 62 15.82 -10.78 24.77
C GLY A 62 14.51 -10.03 25.01
N ASP A 63 14.58 -8.74 25.32
CA ASP A 63 13.41 -7.90 25.53
C ASP A 63 12.72 -7.52 24.20
N LEU A 64 13.51 -7.29 23.15
CA LEU A 64 13.00 -7.08 21.81
C LEU A 64 12.24 -8.31 21.31
N LEU A 65 12.75 -9.52 21.55
CA LEU A 65 12.07 -10.76 21.16
C LEU A 65 10.79 -11.00 21.99
N ARG A 66 10.80 -10.72 23.30
CA ARG A 66 9.59 -10.81 24.15
C ARG A 66 8.50 -9.86 23.66
N MET A 67 8.86 -8.65 23.31
CA MET A 67 7.95 -7.68 22.72
C MET A 67 7.40 -8.15 21.38
N ALA A 68 8.25 -8.65 20.49
CA ALA A 68 7.83 -9.20 19.21
C ALA A 68 6.86 -10.38 19.39
N GLY A 69 7.13 -11.25 20.35
CA GLY A 69 6.23 -12.33 20.76
C GLY A 69 4.87 -11.82 21.21
N SER A 70 4.84 -10.79 22.05
CA SER A 70 3.58 -10.17 22.52
C SER A 70 2.75 -9.60 21.37
N LEU A 71 3.39 -9.01 20.36
CA LEU A 71 2.72 -8.55 19.14
C LEU A 71 2.20 -9.73 18.31
N LYS A 72 3.04 -10.73 18.08
CA LYS A 72 2.73 -11.89 17.24
C LYS A 72 1.55 -12.70 17.80
N TYR A 73 1.46 -12.81 19.10
CA TYR A 73 0.40 -13.55 19.81
C TYR A 73 -0.79 -12.67 20.22
N GLY A 74 -0.83 -11.41 19.78
CA GLY A 74 -1.97 -10.52 20.01
C GLY A 74 -2.13 -10.01 21.45
N GLN A 75 -1.11 -10.18 22.31
CA GLN A 75 -1.12 -9.68 23.69
C GLN A 75 -0.91 -8.16 23.76
N ALA A 76 -0.30 -7.57 22.76
CA ALA A 76 -0.13 -6.14 22.62
C ALA A 76 -0.43 -5.70 21.17
N THR A 77 -0.91 -4.45 21.00
CA THR A 77 -1.10 -3.87 19.68
C THR A 77 0.12 -3.05 19.25
N ALA A 78 0.42 -3.05 17.95
CA ALA A 78 1.50 -2.24 17.40
C ALA A 78 1.28 -0.74 17.66
N SER A 79 0.03 -0.26 17.63
CA SER A 79 -0.34 1.13 17.93
C SER A 79 0.04 1.53 19.33
N LEU A 80 -0.22 0.67 20.32
CA LEU A 80 0.12 0.90 21.72
C LEU A 80 1.65 1.04 21.90
N ILE A 81 2.41 0.11 21.31
CA ILE A 81 3.88 0.10 21.38
C ILE A 81 4.47 1.34 20.71
N VAL A 82 4.04 1.63 19.47
CA VAL A 82 4.53 2.79 18.73
C VAL A 82 4.17 4.09 19.45
N GLY A 83 2.95 4.23 19.96
CA GLY A 83 2.49 5.40 20.69
C GLY A 83 3.32 5.64 21.95
N LYS A 84 3.45 4.62 22.80
CA LYS A 84 4.19 4.70 24.06
C LYS A 84 5.67 5.04 23.84
N TRP A 85 6.32 4.44 22.87
CA TRP A 85 7.76 4.60 22.67
C TRP A 85 8.16 5.75 21.75
N SER A 86 7.26 6.23 20.94
CA SER A 86 7.47 7.50 20.23
C SER A 86 7.48 8.69 21.21
N ALA A 87 6.68 8.63 22.27
CA ALA A 87 6.60 9.68 23.28
C ALA A 87 7.75 9.64 24.31
N SER A 88 8.29 8.45 24.64
CA SER A 88 9.21 8.25 25.77
C SER A 88 10.65 7.86 25.35
N SER A 89 11.02 8.03 24.11
CA SER A 89 12.22 7.44 23.52
C SER A 89 13.57 7.91 24.09
N ARG A 90 13.60 9.01 24.83
CA ARG A 90 14.84 9.54 25.43
C ARG A 90 15.26 8.85 26.73
N GLN A 91 14.34 8.19 27.43
CA GLN A 91 14.58 7.58 28.75
C GLN A 91 14.43 6.06 28.78
N ASN A 92 14.15 5.43 27.63
CA ASN A 92 13.91 3.99 27.57
C ASN A 92 14.95 3.31 26.68
N THR A 93 15.84 2.54 27.31
CA THR A 93 16.93 1.79 26.65
C THR A 93 16.38 0.84 25.56
N LEU A 94 15.25 0.17 25.83
CA LEU A 94 14.62 -0.73 24.88
C LEU A 94 14.07 0.02 23.65
N ALA A 95 13.52 1.23 23.84
CA ALA A 95 13.08 2.07 22.72
C ALA A 95 14.25 2.58 21.88
N ALA A 96 15.39 2.87 22.52
CA ALA A 96 16.62 3.22 21.85
C ALA A 96 17.17 2.05 21.03
N ALA A 97 17.24 0.84 21.62
CA ALA A 97 17.66 -0.38 20.93
C ALA A 97 16.76 -0.71 19.73
N LEU A 98 15.44 -0.54 19.88
CA LEU A 98 14.50 -0.72 18.78
C LEU A 98 14.72 0.27 17.64
N LYS A 99 15.06 1.53 17.94
CA LYS A 99 15.39 2.53 16.92
C LYS A 99 16.70 2.19 16.19
N GLU A 100 17.71 1.74 16.94
CA GLU A 100 18.99 1.30 16.36
C GLU A 100 18.76 0.12 15.40
N TRP A 101 18.02 -0.90 15.83
CA TRP A 101 17.63 -2.01 14.96
C TRP A 101 16.88 -1.54 13.71
N GLY A 102 15.93 -0.64 13.89
CA GLY A 102 15.17 -0.03 12.78
C GLY A 102 16.06 0.79 11.83
N THR A 103 17.11 1.44 12.34
CA THR A 103 18.06 2.19 11.51
C THR A 103 18.88 1.25 10.64
N LEU A 104 19.34 0.12 11.20
CA LEU A 104 20.02 -0.92 10.43
C LEU A 104 19.10 -1.50 9.35
N ARG A 105 17.87 -1.89 9.70
CA ARG A 105 16.91 -2.47 8.74
C ARG A 105 16.54 -1.48 7.65
N ARG A 106 16.39 -0.19 7.97
CA ARG A 106 16.19 0.87 6.98
C ARG A 106 17.40 1.03 6.06
N THR A 107 18.61 0.90 6.57
CA THR A 107 19.85 0.94 5.77
C THR A 107 19.89 -0.20 4.76
N ILE A 108 19.59 -1.43 5.19
CA ILE A 108 19.51 -2.60 4.31
C ILE A 108 18.45 -2.39 3.22
N HIS A 109 17.28 -1.87 3.60
CA HIS A 109 16.22 -1.52 2.65
C HIS A 109 16.69 -0.45 1.64
N ALA A 110 17.34 0.62 2.11
CA ALA A 110 17.84 1.69 1.26
C ALA A 110 18.93 1.18 0.29
N ALA A 111 19.85 0.35 0.76
CA ALA A 111 20.85 -0.28 -0.09
C ALA A 111 20.21 -1.12 -1.20
N LYS A 112 19.25 -1.98 -0.86
CA LYS A 112 18.50 -2.75 -1.85
C LYS A 112 17.69 -1.88 -2.80
N TYR A 113 17.07 -0.81 -2.29
CA TYR A 113 16.31 0.15 -3.10
C TYR A 113 17.20 0.85 -4.14
N LEU A 114 18.45 1.16 -3.78
CA LEU A 114 19.42 1.79 -4.69
C LEU A 114 19.97 0.81 -5.74
N SER A 115 20.31 -0.41 -5.31
CA SER A 115 21.00 -1.39 -6.16
C SER A 115 20.09 -2.20 -7.07
N ASP A 116 18.80 -2.39 -6.70
CA ASP A 116 17.87 -3.28 -7.40
C ASP A 116 16.72 -2.50 -8.08
N PRO A 117 16.82 -2.25 -9.41
CA PRO A 117 15.74 -1.58 -10.16
C PRO A 117 14.43 -2.39 -10.21
N ALA A 118 14.49 -3.72 -10.16
CA ALA A 118 13.29 -4.56 -10.17
C ALA A 118 12.54 -4.42 -8.84
N TYR A 119 13.28 -4.38 -7.73
CA TYR A 119 12.71 -4.12 -6.41
C TYR A 119 12.03 -2.75 -6.34
N ARG A 120 12.68 -1.69 -6.88
CA ARG A 120 12.05 -0.35 -6.96
C ARG A 120 10.77 -0.36 -7.77
N ARG A 121 10.75 -1.02 -8.93
CA ARG A 121 9.54 -1.14 -9.77
C ARG A 121 8.42 -1.88 -9.03
N LYS A 122 8.74 -2.95 -8.31
CA LYS A 122 7.75 -3.68 -7.49
C LYS A 122 7.11 -2.79 -6.44
N ILE A 123 7.91 -1.99 -5.73
CA ILE A 123 7.42 -1.02 -4.73
C ILE A 123 6.53 0.04 -5.41
N ALA A 124 6.96 0.62 -6.53
CA ALA A 124 6.20 1.62 -7.27
C ALA A 124 4.85 1.06 -7.74
N ARG A 125 4.80 -0.16 -8.27
CA ARG A 125 3.55 -0.81 -8.69
C ARG A 125 2.56 -0.98 -7.52
N GLN A 126 3.03 -1.36 -6.34
CA GLN A 126 2.16 -1.47 -5.17
C GLN A 126 1.64 -0.11 -4.69
N LEU A 127 2.47 0.93 -4.77
CA LEU A 127 2.05 2.28 -4.43
C LEU A 127 0.97 2.79 -5.41
N ASN A 128 1.17 2.57 -6.72
CA ASN A 128 0.21 2.98 -7.75
C ASN A 128 -1.18 2.35 -7.52
N LYS A 129 -1.24 1.08 -7.06
CA LYS A 129 -2.52 0.47 -6.67
C LYS A 129 -3.20 1.22 -5.54
N GLY A 130 -2.44 1.64 -4.52
CA GLY A 130 -2.96 2.47 -3.44
C GLY A 130 -3.41 3.84 -3.92
N GLU A 131 -2.67 4.47 -4.83
CA GLU A 131 -3.02 5.78 -5.40
C GLU A 131 -4.30 5.69 -6.24
N SER A 132 -4.49 4.64 -7.04
CA SER A 132 -5.74 4.39 -7.78
C SER A 132 -6.93 4.19 -6.84
N LEU A 133 -6.75 3.41 -5.76
CA LEU A 133 -7.78 3.22 -4.75
C LEU A 133 -8.15 4.55 -4.06
N HIS A 134 -7.16 5.37 -3.75
CA HIS A 134 -7.41 6.69 -3.16
C HIS A 134 -8.12 7.64 -4.12
N ALA A 135 -7.81 7.59 -5.42
CA ALA A 135 -8.52 8.35 -6.44
C ALA A 135 -9.99 7.95 -6.48
N LEU A 136 -10.28 6.64 -6.63
CA LEU A 136 -11.66 6.13 -6.62
C LEU A 136 -12.42 6.54 -5.36
N ARG A 137 -11.80 6.46 -4.16
CA ARG A 137 -12.45 6.89 -2.92
C ARG A 137 -12.79 8.38 -2.90
N ARG A 138 -11.93 9.24 -3.45
CA ARG A 138 -12.22 10.67 -3.58
C ARG A 138 -13.39 10.91 -4.55
N ASP A 139 -13.43 10.18 -5.64
CA ASP A 139 -14.50 10.30 -6.62
C ASP A 139 -15.85 9.83 -6.05
N LEU A 140 -15.88 8.72 -5.33
CA LEU A 140 -17.07 8.23 -4.64
C LEU A 140 -17.56 9.18 -3.52
N HIS A 141 -16.64 9.91 -2.91
CA HIS A 141 -16.94 10.92 -1.89
C HIS A 141 -16.79 12.34 -2.43
N TYR A 142 -17.27 12.58 -3.65
CA TYR A 142 -17.05 13.79 -4.44
C TYR A 142 -17.55 15.08 -3.77
N ALA A 143 -18.65 15.03 -3.02
CA ALA A 143 -19.27 16.19 -2.39
C ALA A 143 -18.34 16.94 -1.42
N GLN A 144 -17.31 16.27 -0.89
CA GLN A 144 -16.31 16.85 0.00
C GLN A 144 -14.87 16.63 -0.51
N GLN A 145 -14.70 16.40 -1.80
CA GLN A 145 -13.40 16.13 -2.41
C GLN A 145 -12.61 15.00 -1.71
N GLY A 146 -13.32 13.99 -1.22
CA GLY A 146 -12.75 12.87 -0.48
C GLY A 146 -12.40 13.13 0.99
N THR A 147 -12.77 14.30 1.53
CA THR A 147 -12.47 14.65 2.92
C THR A 147 -13.55 14.15 3.87
N ILE A 148 -13.14 13.42 4.90
CA ILE A 148 -13.98 13.00 6.01
C ILE A 148 -13.86 14.08 7.10
N GLY A 149 -14.83 14.98 7.17
CA GLY A 149 -14.77 16.21 7.97
C GLY A 149 -15.72 16.26 9.17
N LYS A 150 -16.22 15.13 9.66
CA LYS A 150 -17.09 15.11 10.84
C LYS A 150 -16.31 15.48 12.11
N PRO A 151 -16.90 16.22 13.07
CA PRO A 151 -16.21 16.67 14.27
C PRO A 151 -15.93 15.53 15.26
N LEU A 152 -16.81 14.52 15.33
CA LEU A 152 -16.66 13.39 16.24
C LEU A 152 -15.92 12.23 15.60
N LEU A 153 -14.97 11.62 16.31
CA LEU A 153 -14.19 10.47 15.83
C LEU A 153 -15.07 9.26 15.48
N ALA A 154 -16.14 9.04 16.24
CA ALA A 154 -17.10 7.97 15.96
C ALA A 154 -17.73 8.14 14.58
N ASP A 155 -18.23 9.35 14.27
CA ASP A 155 -18.85 9.67 12.99
C ASP A 155 -17.85 9.58 11.83
N GLN A 156 -16.59 10.01 12.06
CA GLN A 156 -15.51 9.86 11.08
C GLN A 156 -15.24 8.38 10.77
N THR A 157 -15.24 7.55 11.81
CA THR A 157 -15.00 6.11 11.68
C THR A 157 -16.13 5.44 10.91
N GLU A 158 -17.38 5.76 11.24
CA GLU A 158 -18.56 5.24 10.54
C GLU A 158 -18.54 5.65 9.06
N GLN A 159 -18.31 6.92 8.76
CA GLN A 159 -18.21 7.42 7.39
C GLN A 159 -17.07 6.74 6.61
N ALA A 160 -15.92 6.51 7.25
CA ALA A 160 -14.80 5.79 6.63
C ALA A 160 -15.14 4.33 6.33
N TRP A 161 -15.89 3.67 7.22
CA TRP A 161 -16.37 2.30 6.99
C TRP A 161 -17.39 2.24 5.86
N CYS A 162 -18.38 3.13 5.84
CA CYS A 162 -19.36 3.21 4.76
C CYS A 162 -18.69 3.45 3.40
N LEU A 163 -17.73 4.38 3.34
CA LEU A 163 -16.95 4.62 2.13
C LEU A 163 -16.11 3.40 1.72
N THR A 164 -15.62 2.64 2.69
CA THR A 164 -14.87 1.41 2.40
C THR A 164 -15.76 0.33 1.80
N VAL A 165 -16.96 0.13 2.36
CA VAL A 165 -17.95 -0.82 1.82
C VAL A 165 -18.36 -0.43 0.40
N LEU A 166 -18.70 0.83 0.18
CA LEU A 166 -19.07 1.33 -1.15
C LEU A 166 -17.92 1.15 -2.15
N THR A 167 -16.70 1.51 -1.78
CA THR A 167 -15.51 1.34 -2.63
C THR A 167 -15.29 -0.13 -3.01
N ASN A 168 -15.40 -1.03 -2.03
CA ASN A 168 -15.25 -2.47 -2.28
C ASN A 168 -16.35 -3.02 -3.19
N SER A 169 -17.60 -2.56 -3.03
CA SER A 169 -18.71 -2.94 -3.89
C SER A 169 -18.47 -2.52 -5.35
N VAL A 170 -17.98 -1.29 -5.56
CA VAL A 170 -17.64 -0.80 -6.90
C VAL A 170 -16.50 -1.63 -7.52
N ILE A 171 -15.43 -1.89 -6.75
CA ILE A 171 -14.29 -2.69 -7.24
C ILE A 171 -14.73 -4.11 -7.59
N THR A 172 -15.55 -4.74 -6.75
CA THR A 172 -16.09 -6.09 -7.00
C THR A 172 -16.90 -6.09 -8.29
N TRP A 173 -17.85 -5.15 -8.42
CA TRP A 173 -18.67 -5.04 -9.62
C TRP A 173 -17.83 -4.82 -10.89
N VAL A 174 -16.86 -3.91 -10.86
CA VAL A 174 -15.97 -3.64 -12.01
C VAL A 174 -15.13 -4.87 -12.35
N THR A 175 -14.67 -5.62 -11.35
CA THR A 175 -13.87 -6.83 -11.55
C THR A 175 -14.68 -7.91 -12.28
N GLU A 176 -15.89 -8.18 -11.81
CA GLU A 176 -16.81 -9.13 -12.44
C GLU A 176 -17.18 -8.69 -13.86
N TYR A 177 -17.48 -7.41 -14.04
CA TYR A 177 -17.79 -6.86 -15.36
C TYR A 177 -16.62 -7.02 -16.35
N TYR A 178 -15.40 -6.78 -15.91
CA TYR A 178 -14.20 -7.02 -16.74
C TYR A 178 -14.03 -8.49 -17.11
N GLN A 179 -14.30 -9.38 -16.18
CA GLN A 179 -14.23 -10.82 -16.46
C GLN A 179 -15.21 -11.21 -17.56
N LEU A 180 -16.45 -10.76 -17.48
CA LEU A 180 -17.45 -10.98 -18.53
C LEU A 180 -17.06 -10.33 -19.86
N ALA A 181 -16.56 -9.09 -19.83
CA ALA A 181 -16.11 -8.39 -21.02
C ALA A 181 -14.97 -9.12 -21.74
N VAL A 182 -14.01 -9.64 -20.99
CA VAL A 182 -12.89 -10.42 -21.54
C VAL A 182 -13.39 -11.74 -22.14
N GLN A 183 -14.31 -12.43 -21.49
CA GLN A 183 -14.92 -13.65 -22.01
C GLN A 183 -15.64 -13.39 -23.33
N GLU A 184 -16.46 -12.35 -23.42
CA GLU A 184 -17.17 -11.96 -24.63
C GLU A 184 -16.22 -11.57 -25.76
N LEU A 185 -15.19 -10.77 -25.47
CA LEU A 185 -14.20 -10.39 -26.48
C LEU A 185 -13.45 -11.60 -27.05
N ARG A 186 -13.08 -12.54 -26.21
CA ARG A 186 -12.42 -13.80 -26.63
C ARG A 186 -13.39 -14.69 -27.44
N ALA A 187 -14.65 -14.79 -27.02
CA ALA A 187 -15.67 -15.56 -27.73
C ALA A 187 -15.95 -15.00 -29.14
N THR A 188 -15.84 -13.68 -29.32
CA THR A 188 -15.96 -13.01 -30.61
C THR A 188 -14.69 -13.03 -31.45
N GLY A 189 -13.64 -13.76 -31.02
CA GLY A 189 -12.39 -13.95 -31.75
C GLY A 189 -11.39 -12.82 -31.61
N ARG A 190 -11.56 -11.91 -30.64
CA ARG A 190 -10.58 -10.88 -30.33
C ARG A 190 -9.43 -11.46 -29.49
N ASP A 191 -8.21 -11.11 -29.86
CA ASP A 191 -7.04 -11.45 -29.06
C ASP A 191 -6.95 -10.55 -27.84
N VAL A 192 -7.10 -11.14 -26.65
CA VAL A 192 -6.97 -10.46 -25.34
C VAL A 192 -5.94 -11.23 -24.53
N PRO A 193 -4.65 -10.94 -24.66
CA PRO A 193 -3.58 -11.62 -23.95
C PRO A 193 -3.64 -11.35 -22.45
N ASP A 194 -3.32 -12.36 -21.61
CA ASP A 194 -3.32 -12.25 -20.15
C ASP A 194 -2.31 -11.21 -19.66
N GLU A 195 -1.23 -10.97 -20.39
CA GLU A 195 -0.24 -9.94 -20.08
C GLU A 195 -0.85 -8.54 -20.07
N LEU A 196 -1.81 -8.24 -20.95
CA LEU A 196 -2.50 -6.95 -20.96
C LEU A 196 -3.46 -6.82 -19.77
N LEU A 197 -4.11 -7.92 -19.35
CA LEU A 197 -5.01 -7.90 -18.21
C LEU A 197 -4.29 -7.57 -16.90
N ALA A 198 -3.01 -7.91 -16.80
CA ALA A 198 -2.17 -7.56 -15.64
C ALA A 198 -1.96 -6.04 -15.46
N HIS A 199 -2.27 -5.24 -16.48
CA HIS A 199 -2.15 -3.77 -16.46
C HIS A 199 -3.47 -3.05 -16.22
N ILE A 200 -4.60 -3.77 -16.21
CA ILE A 200 -5.93 -3.21 -15.94
C ILE A 200 -6.16 -3.18 -14.42
N SER A 201 -6.76 -2.09 -13.94
CA SER A 201 -7.13 -1.95 -12.53
C SER A 201 -8.65 -1.75 -12.43
N PRO A 202 -9.36 -2.46 -11.55
CA PRO A 202 -10.77 -2.19 -11.28
C PRO A 202 -11.00 -0.97 -10.39
N ALA A 203 -9.95 -0.37 -9.87
CA ALA A 203 -10.01 0.80 -8.98
C ALA A 203 -9.99 2.11 -9.78
N HIS A 204 -11.02 2.36 -10.57
CA HIS A 204 -11.24 3.61 -11.30
C HIS A 204 -12.74 3.94 -11.38
N SER A 205 -13.07 5.15 -11.83
CA SER A 205 -14.43 5.71 -11.81
C SER A 205 -14.93 6.17 -13.18
N GLU A 206 -14.16 5.97 -14.24
CA GLU A 206 -14.46 6.48 -15.59
C GLU A 206 -15.75 5.92 -16.19
N ASN A 207 -16.19 4.76 -15.71
CA ASN A 207 -17.44 4.11 -16.09
C ASN A 207 -18.63 4.50 -15.20
N ILE A 208 -18.46 5.43 -14.25
CA ILE A 208 -19.48 5.85 -13.30
C ILE A 208 -19.90 7.29 -13.61
N ASN A 209 -21.19 7.50 -13.88
CA ASN A 209 -21.74 8.85 -14.04
C ASN A 209 -22.18 9.41 -12.69
N PHE A 210 -21.36 10.23 -12.06
CA PHE A 210 -21.64 10.86 -10.77
C PHE A 210 -22.65 12.03 -10.85
N PHE A 211 -22.94 12.53 -12.04
CA PHE A 211 -23.82 13.69 -12.27
C PHE A 211 -25.18 13.31 -12.83
N GLY A 212 -25.39 12.03 -13.09
CA GLY A 212 -26.67 11.50 -13.58
C GLY A 212 -27.68 11.34 -12.46
N VAL A 213 -28.96 11.43 -12.81
CA VAL A 213 -30.03 10.95 -11.93
C VAL A 213 -30.03 9.41 -12.01
N ILE A 214 -29.78 8.77 -10.86
CA ILE A 214 -29.79 7.31 -10.77
C ILE A 214 -31.19 6.89 -10.36
N THR A 215 -31.93 6.29 -11.29
CA THR A 215 -33.19 5.60 -11.02
C THR A 215 -32.97 4.11 -11.19
N VAL A 216 -33.41 3.32 -10.21
CA VAL A 216 -33.32 1.87 -10.27
C VAL A 216 -34.73 1.32 -10.30
N ASP A 217 -35.15 0.81 -11.47
CA ASP A 217 -36.30 -0.04 -11.57
C ASP A 217 -35.85 -1.49 -11.38
N VAL A 218 -36.02 -1.99 -10.16
CA VAL A 218 -35.50 -3.30 -9.75
C VAL A 218 -36.12 -4.41 -10.59
N GLU A 219 -37.44 -4.35 -10.91
CA GLU A 219 -38.12 -5.38 -11.67
C GLU A 219 -37.63 -5.40 -13.12
N ALA A 220 -37.50 -4.21 -13.75
CA ALA A 220 -36.97 -4.08 -15.09
C ALA A 220 -35.51 -4.50 -15.22
N GLU A 221 -34.68 -4.25 -14.19
CA GLU A 221 -33.30 -4.70 -14.20
C GLU A 221 -33.17 -6.21 -13.95
N LEU A 222 -33.94 -6.78 -13.06
CA LEU A 222 -34.00 -8.25 -12.87
C LEU A 222 -34.45 -8.99 -14.12
N ALA A 223 -35.40 -8.44 -14.86
CA ALA A 223 -35.87 -9.03 -16.13
C ALA A 223 -34.80 -9.02 -17.25
N LYS A 224 -33.75 -8.21 -17.11
CA LYS A 224 -32.63 -8.14 -18.07
C LYS A 224 -31.45 -9.06 -17.71
N LEU A 225 -31.51 -9.73 -16.55
CA LEU A 225 -30.47 -10.64 -16.16
C LEU A 225 -30.52 -11.92 -16.98
N ASP A 226 -29.35 -12.41 -17.37
CA ASP A 226 -29.22 -13.73 -17.96
C ASP A 226 -29.34 -14.84 -16.90
N GLN A 227 -29.18 -16.10 -17.31
CA GLN A 227 -29.21 -17.24 -16.39
C GLN A 227 -28.08 -17.22 -15.34
N ALA A 228 -27.01 -16.48 -15.59
CA ALA A 228 -25.89 -16.28 -14.63
C ALA A 228 -26.16 -15.12 -13.65
N GLY A 229 -27.26 -14.40 -13.78
CA GLY A 229 -27.61 -13.29 -12.90
C GLY A 229 -26.89 -11.97 -13.22
N TRP A 230 -26.25 -11.87 -14.38
CA TRP A 230 -25.54 -10.69 -14.80
C TRP A 230 -26.18 -10.01 -16.00
N ARG A 231 -26.10 -8.69 -16.02
CA ARG A 231 -26.56 -7.89 -17.15
C ARG A 231 -25.66 -8.13 -18.36
N PRO A 232 -26.21 -8.42 -19.54
CA PRO A 232 -25.43 -8.57 -20.76
C PRO A 232 -24.63 -7.29 -21.07
N LEU A 233 -23.43 -7.46 -21.64
CA LEU A 233 -22.66 -6.35 -22.13
C LEU A 233 -23.41 -5.60 -23.22
N ARG A 234 -23.43 -4.27 -23.16
CA ARG A 234 -23.94 -3.48 -24.29
C ARG A 234 -23.01 -3.67 -25.48
N PRO A 235 -23.54 -3.91 -26.69
CA PRO A 235 -22.71 -3.89 -27.85
C PRO A 235 -21.97 -2.55 -27.94
N ALA A 236 -20.69 -2.57 -28.28
CA ALA A 236 -19.93 -1.33 -28.51
C ALA A 236 -20.72 -0.46 -29.51
N ALA A 237 -20.96 0.80 -29.16
CA ALA A 237 -21.52 1.72 -30.13
C ALA A 237 -20.66 1.64 -31.39
N PRO A 238 -21.26 1.55 -32.59
CA PRO A 238 -20.49 1.56 -33.83
C PRO A 238 -19.59 2.79 -33.75
N ALA A 239 -18.28 2.61 -33.96
CA ALA A 239 -17.34 3.70 -33.99
C ALA A 239 -17.94 4.77 -34.91
N LEU A 240 -18.24 5.95 -34.38
CA LEU A 240 -18.63 7.09 -35.18
C LEU A 240 -17.57 7.19 -36.26
N GLY A 241 -17.94 6.82 -37.47
CA GLY A 241 -17.04 6.86 -38.61
C GLY A 241 -16.39 8.22 -38.62
N MET A 242 -15.05 8.24 -38.73
CA MET A 242 -14.32 9.42 -39.07
C MET A 242 -15.01 10.04 -40.30
N LEU A 243 -15.85 11.01 -40.07
CA LEU A 243 -16.24 11.97 -41.08
C LEU A 243 -15.04 12.93 -41.17
N LEU A 244 -14.30 12.77 -42.24
CA LEU A 244 -13.34 13.72 -42.79
C LEU A 244 -13.99 15.10 -42.97
#